data_0c7b2b103c77f9da2cae69a3e9d67d2d
#
_entry.id   0c7b2b103c77f9da2cae69a3e9d67d2d
#
_cell.length_a   1.000
_cell.length_b   1.000
_cell.length_c   1.000
_cell.angle_alpha   90.00
_cell.angle_beta   90.00
_cell.angle_gamma   90.00
#
_symmetry.space_group_name_H-M   'P 1'
#
loop_
_entity.id
_entity.type
_entity.pdbx_description
1 polymer ?
#
loop_
_entity_poly.entity_id
_entity_poly.type
_entity_poly.pdbx_seq_one_letter_code
_entity_poly.pdbx_strand_id
1 'polypeptide(L)'
;MEAASTSAAATVTQTRIASQLFQAGRHLLRWFELCEQEKRSFALTDQLALHDACINHLALYEAAGGYMVHKHHAFVHLTDAVCHFGNPLYFSTHFDESENGTCGKICEEVQPRTFAMSVFERLELSDPQ
;
A
#
# COMPACT_ATOMS: atom_id res chain seq x y z
N MET A 1 -20.48 -36.77 20.37
CA MET A 1 -19.55 -37.06 19.26
C MET A 1 -19.55 -36.00 18.17
N GLU A 2 -20.65 -35.40 17.82
CA GLU A 2 -20.74 -34.35 16.79
C GLU A 2 -19.97 -33.06 17.16
N ALA A 3 -19.96 -32.65 18.44
CA ALA A 3 -19.26 -31.47 18.92
C ALA A 3 -17.73 -31.56 18.75
N ALA A 4 -17.13 -32.76 18.97
CA ALA A 4 -15.69 -32.95 18.80
C ALA A 4 -15.28 -32.89 17.31
N SER A 5 -16.09 -33.44 16.41
CA SER A 5 -15.88 -33.39 14.97
C SER A 5 -15.96 -31.96 14.41
N THR A 6 -16.94 -31.18 14.89
CA THR A 6 -17.10 -29.78 14.50
C THR A 6 -15.93 -28.94 14.99
N SER A 7 -15.44 -29.15 16.20
CA SER A 7 -14.28 -28.46 16.78
C SER A 7 -13.00 -28.74 15.98
N ALA A 8 -12.77 -30.01 15.61
CA ALA A 8 -11.61 -30.39 14.81
C ALA A 8 -11.65 -29.76 13.41
N ALA A 9 -12.82 -29.75 12.75
CA ALA A 9 -13.02 -29.11 11.45
C ALA A 9 -12.78 -27.58 11.52
N ALA A 10 -13.27 -26.91 12.56
CA ALA A 10 -13.05 -25.48 12.80
C ALA A 10 -11.57 -25.17 13.00
N THR A 11 -10.82 -26.01 13.74
CA THR A 11 -9.39 -25.84 13.96
C THR A 11 -8.60 -26.00 12.66
N VAL A 12 -8.92 -26.99 11.83
CA VAL A 12 -8.29 -27.17 10.51
C VAL A 12 -8.54 -25.97 9.61
N THR A 13 -9.77 -25.43 9.58
CA THR A 13 -10.12 -24.24 8.81
C THR A 13 -9.34 -23.03 9.29
N GLN A 14 -9.23 -22.80 10.60
CA GLN A 14 -8.46 -21.71 11.18
C GLN A 14 -6.99 -21.81 10.84
N THR A 15 -6.41 -23.00 10.89
CA THR A 15 -5.01 -23.24 10.52
C THR A 15 -4.77 -22.91 9.04
N ARG A 16 -5.71 -23.29 8.17
CA ARG A 16 -5.63 -22.98 6.74
C ARG A 16 -5.68 -21.48 6.50
N ILE A 17 -6.60 -20.78 7.15
CA ILE A 17 -6.72 -19.32 7.04
C ILE A 17 -5.45 -18.63 7.52
N ALA A 18 -4.90 -19.04 8.66
CA ALA A 18 -3.67 -18.49 9.21
C ALA A 18 -2.49 -18.71 8.25
N SER A 19 -2.38 -19.89 7.65
CA SER A 19 -1.35 -20.20 6.66
C SER A 19 -1.50 -19.33 5.40
N GLN A 20 -2.71 -19.16 4.91
CA GLN A 20 -2.98 -18.33 3.74
C GLN A 20 -2.66 -16.85 4.00
N LEU A 21 -3.02 -16.32 5.17
CA LEU A 21 -2.68 -14.94 5.56
C LEU A 21 -1.18 -14.74 5.69
N PHE A 22 -0.47 -15.71 6.26
CA PHE A 22 0.99 -15.69 6.35
C PHE A 22 1.63 -15.66 4.96
N GLN A 23 1.17 -16.50 4.05
CA GLN A 23 1.65 -16.54 2.67
C GLN A 23 1.33 -15.23 1.93
N ALA A 24 0.13 -14.68 2.13
CA ALA A 24 -0.26 -13.39 1.57
C ALA A 24 0.68 -12.28 2.04
N GLY A 25 1.03 -12.27 3.33
CA GLY A 25 1.98 -11.32 3.90
C GLY A 25 3.37 -11.45 3.29
N ARG A 26 3.84 -12.68 3.05
CA ARG A 26 5.14 -12.93 2.41
C ARG A 26 5.20 -12.37 0.99
N HIS A 27 4.14 -12.52 0.21
CA HIS A 27 4.08 -11.96 -1.14
C HIS A 27 4.04 -10.44 -1.12
N LEU A 28 3.34 -9.84 -0.16
CA LEU A 28 3.32 -8.39 0.02
C LEU A 28 4.72 -7.84 0.39
N LEU A 29 5.43 -8.51 1.31
CA LEU A 29 6.80 -8.16 1.66
C LEU A 29 7.73 -8.28 0.44
N ARG A 30 7.56 -9.29 -0.38
CA ARG A 30 8.32 -9.48 -1.62
C ARG A 30 8.10 -8.29 -2.57
N TRP A 31 6.87 -7.81 -2.69
CA TRP A 31 6.54 -6.64 -3.50
C TRP A 31 7.31 -5.41 -3.01
N PHE A 32 7.30 -5.15 -1.69
CA PHE A 32 8.04 -4.04 -1.10
C PHE A 32 9.56 -4.19 -1.26
N GLU A 33 10.10 -5.39 -1.07
CA GLU A 33 11.53 -5.67 -1.27
C GLU A 33 11.97 -5.35 -2.70
N LEU A 34 11.15 -5.71 -3.68
CA LEU A 34 11.43 -5.40 -5.09
C LEU A 34 11.45 -3.89 -5.34
N CYS A 35 10.57 -3.13 -4.69
CA CYS A 35 10.55 -1.68 -4.79
C CYS A 35 11.73 -1.01 -4.09
N GLU A 36 12.24 -1.59 -3.00
CA GLU A 36 13.34 -1.06 -2.21
C GLU A 36 14.73 -1.23 -2.84
N GLN A 37 14.83 -1.86 -4.00
CA GLN A 37 16.10 -2.07 -4.71
C GLN A 37 16.69 -0.81 -5.34
N GLU A 38 16.22 0.36 -5.02
CA GLU A 38 16.75 1.68 -5.46
C GLU A 38 16.87 1.88 -6.98
N LYS A 39 16.13 1.10 -7.77
CA LYS A 39 16.08 1.25 -9.22
C LYS A 39 14.92 2.17 -9.61
N ARG A 40 15.17 3.16 -10.46
CA ARG A 40 14.11 4.02 -11.00
C ARG A 40 13.21 3.31 -11.99
N SER A 41 13.79 2.47 -12.82
CA SER A 41 13.06 1.70 -13.82
C SER A 41 13.28 0.21 -13.58
N PHE A 42 12.29 -0.58 -13.92
CA PHE A 42 12.36 -2.03 -13.79
C PHE A 42 12.47 -2.69 -15.16
N ALA A 43 13.36 -3.67 -15.26
CA ALA A 43 13.37 -4.58 -16.39
C ALA A 43 12.06 -5.38 -16.43
N LEU A 44 11.74 -5.98 -17.58
CA LEU A 44 10.53 -6.78 -17.73
C LEU A 44 10.43 -7.89 -16.68
N THR A 45 11.55 -8.54 -16.33
CA THR A 45 11.60 -9.57 -15.29
C THR A 45 11.19 -9.04 -13.94
N ASP A 46 11.62 -7.83 -13.57
CA ASP A 46 11.24 -7.17 -12.31
C ASP A 46 9.75 -6.79 -12.32
N GLN A 47 9.24 -6.30 -13.44
CA GLN A 47 7.82 -5.97 -13.61
C GLN A 47 6.93 -7.21 -13.43
N LEU A 48 7.33 -8.32 -14.03
CA LEU A 48 6.62 -9.60 -13.90
C LEU A 48 6.67 -10.11 -12.46
N ALA A 49 7.82 -9.98 -11.79
CA ALA A 49 7.96 -10.38 -10.38
C ALA A 49 7.04 -9.53 -9.46
N LEU A 50 6.95 -8.23 -9.70
CA LEU A 50 6.03 -7.35 -8.98
C LEU A 50 4.57 -7.74 -9.21
N HIS A 51 4.22 -8.00 -10.45
CA HIS A 51 2.87 -8.41 -10.82
C HIS A 51 2.50 -9.73 -10.13
N ASP A 52 3.38 -10.72 -10.17
CA ASP A 52 3.17 -12.01 -9.52
C ASP A 52 3.01 -11.85 -8.01
N ALA A 53 3.84 -11.05 -7.37
CA ALA A 53 3.74 -10.77 -5.93
C ALA A 53 2.39 -10.12 -5.58
N CYS A 54 1.95 -9.16 -6.38
CA CYS A 54 0.66 -8.48 -6.20
C CYS A 54 -0.51 -9.47 -6.33
N ILE A 55 -0.57 -10.22 -7.40
CA ILE A 55 -1.67 -11.15 -7.69
C ILE A 55 -1.70 -12.28 -6.65
N ASN A 56 -0.55 -12.84 -6.29
CA ASN A 56 -0.49 -13.91 -5.28
C ASN A 56 -0.91 -13.39 -3.91
N HIS A 57 -0.50 -12.19 -3.53
CA HIS A 57 -0.95 -11.56 -2.28
C HIS A 57 -2.47 -11.43 -2.25
N LEU A 58 -3.06 -10.86 -3.29
CA LEU A 58 -4.51 -10.62 -3.36
C LEU A 58 -5.30 -11.92 -3.40
N ALA A 59 -4.85 -12.91 -4.18
CA ALA A 59 -5.52 -14.20 -4.29
C ALA A 59 -5.54 -14.95 -2.96
N LEU A 60 -4.42 -14.96 -2.24
CA LEU A 60 -4.33 -15.61 -0.92
C LEU A 60 -5.15 -14.86 0.15
N TYR A 61 -5.13 -13.55 0.10
CA TYR A 61 -5.92 -12.73 1.02
C TYR A 61 -7.43 -12.98 0.83
N GLU A 62 -7.89 -13.01 -0.41
CA GLU A 62 -9.28 -13.32 -0.76
C GLU A 62 -9.65 -14.74 -0.36
N ALA A 63 -8.79 -15.73 -0.65
CA ALA A 63 -9.00 -17.13 -0.28
C ALA A 63 -9.11 -17.32 1.23
N ALA A 64 -8.41 -16.52 2.01
CA ALA A 64 -8.48 -16.53 3.47
C ALA A 64 -9.74 -15.85 4.02
N GLY A 65 -10.61 -15.34 3.17
CA GLY A 65 -11.82 -14.62 3.56
C GLY A 65 -11.63 -13.13 3.79
N GLY A 66 -10.51 -12.58 3.34
CA GLY A 66 -10.22 -11.14 3.44
C GLY A 66 -11.19 -10.31 2.61
N TYR A 67 -11.52 -9.15 3.12
CA TYR A 67 -12.47 -8.24 2.46
C TYR A 67 -11.72 -7.32 1.50
N MET A 68 -12.05 -7.40 0.21
CA MET A 68 -11.43 -6.58 -0.83
C MET A 68 -12.02 -5.16 -0.79
N VAL A 69 -11.17 -4.18 -0.54
CA VAL A 69 -11.53 -2.76 -0.48
C VAL A 69 -10.84 -1.98 -1.62
N HIS A 70 -11.18 -0.71 -1.77
CA HIS A 70 -10.61 0.15 -2.83
C HIS A 70 -9.07 0.18 -2.85
N LYS A 71 -8.42 0.06 -1.71
CA LYS A 71 -6.96 0.02 -1.63
C LYS A 71 -6.36 -1.19 -2.35
N HIS A 72 -7.04 -2.32 -2.34
CA HIS A 72 -6.60 -3.52 -3.07
C HIS A 72 -6.69 -3.30 -4.58
N HIS A 73 -7.75 -2.66 -5.04
CA HIS A 73 -7.91 -2.29 -6.45
C HIS A 73 -6.84 -1.29 -6.88
N ALA A 74 -6.59 -0.27 -6.06
CA ALA A 74 -5.54 0.71 -6.30
C ALA A 74 -4.15 0.07 -6.34
N PHE A 75 -3.92 -0.96 -5.54
CA PHE A 75 -2.65 -1.72 -5.52
C PHE A 75 -2.39 -2.42 -6.86
N VAL A 76 -3.43 -2.98 -7.48
CA VAL A 76 -3.31 -3.57 -8.83
C VAL A 76 -2.93 -2.49 -9.85
N HIS A 77 -3.60 -1.35 -9.83
CA HIS A 77 -3.29 -0.24 -10.73
C HIS A 77 -1.89 0.31 -10.52
N LEU A 78 -1.45 0.44 -9.28
CA LEU A 78 -0.10 0.87 -8.95
C LEU A 78 0.94 -0.07 -9.53
N THR A 79 0.70 -1.38 -9.42
CA THR A 79 1.59 -2.41 -9.97
C THR A 79 1.62 -2.36 -11.50
N ASP A 80 0.47 -2.17 -12.14
CA ASP A 80 0.37 -2.04 -13.60
C ASP A 80 1.07 -0.76 -14.11
N ALA A 81 1.05 0.31 -13.33
CA ALA A 81 1.67 1.58 -13.69
C ALA A 81 3.21 1.53 -13.73
N VAL A 82 3.82 0.52 -13.16
CA VAL A 82 5.28 0.35 -13.11
C VAL A 82 5.91 0.33 -14.51
N CYS A 83 5.21 -0.23 -15.50
CA CYS A 83 5.72 -0.27 -16.88
C CYS A 83 5.83 1.12 -17.51
N HIS A 84 5.06 2.09 -17.05
CA HIS A 84 5.06 3.46 -17.58
C HIS A 84 5.86 4.44 -16.71
N PHE A 85 5.81 4.29 -15.40
CA PHE A 85 6.36 5.26 -14.44
C PHE A 85 7.56 4.75 -13.66
N GLY A 86 7.91 3.46 -13.80
CA GLY A 86 9.03 2.85 -13.09
C GLY A 86 8.72 2.49 -11.65
N ASN A 87 9.71 2.63 -10.77
CA ASN A 87 9.59 2.20 -9.38
C ASN A 87 8.56 3.02 -8.61
N PRO A 88 7.57 2.38 -7.95
CA PRO A 88 6.55 3.07 -7.14
C PRO A 88 7.10 3.99 -6.05
N LEU A 89 8.30 3.74 -5.52
CA LEU A 89 8.94 4.63 -4.55
C LEU A 89 9.10 6.06 -5.06
N TYR A 90 9.25 6.24 -6.37
CA TYR A 90 9.53 7.54 -6.98
C TYR A 90 8.28 8.25 -7.48
N PHE A 91 7.13 7.57 -7.57
CA PHE A 91 5.88 8.19 -7.99
C PHE A 91 4.72 7.99 -7.01
N SER A 92 4.98 7.39 -5.83
CA SER A 92 3.93 7.22 -4.82
C SER A 92 3.51 8.58 -4.26
N THR A 93 2.23 8.68 -3.89
CA THR A 93 1.66 9.93 -3.35
C THR A 93 1.98 10.16 -1.87
N HIS A 94 2.83 9.35 -1.27
CA HIS A 94 3.15 9.42 0.14
C HIS A 94 3.72 10.78 0.56
N PHE A 95 4.60 11.34 -0.29
CA PHE A 95 5.14 12.69 -0.08
C PHE A 95 4.05 13.75 -0.16
N ASP A 96 3.19 13.66 -1.18
CA ASP A 96 2.07 14.58 -1.37
C ASP A 96 1.07 14.52 -0.21
N GLU A 97 0.81 13.34 0.31
CA GLU A 97 -0.02 13.17 1.51
C GLU A 97 0.57 13.87 2.73
N SER A 98 1.88 13.79 2.92
CA SER A 98 2.59 14.48 4.00
C SER A 98 2.49 16.00 3.85
N GLU A 99 2.66 16.52 2.62
CA GLU A 99 2.53 17.94 2.31
C GLU A 99 1.09 18.43 2.52
N ASN A 100 0.10 17.64 2.13
CA ASN A 100 -1.31 17.94 2.37
C ASN A 100 -1.62 18.01 3.87
N GLY A 101 -1.04 17.12 4.66
CA GLY A 101 -1.17 17.14 6.11
C GLY A 101 -0.58 18.41 6.73
N THR A 102 0.60 18.83 6.28
CA THR A 102 1.26 20.08 6.70
C THR A 102 0.43 21.29 6.31
N CYS A 103 -0.07 21.33 5.08
CA CYS A 103 -0.94 22.40 4.60
C CYS A 103 -2.23 22.48 5.41
N GLY A 104 -2.85 21.34 5.74
CA GLY A 104 -4.04 21.28 6.57
C GLY A 104 -3.81 21.89 7.97
N LYS A 105 -2.68 21.56 8.60
CA LYS A 105 -2.32 22.12 9.91
C LYS A 105 -2.12 23.64 9.84
N ILE A 106 -1.45 24.13 8.81
CA ILE A 106 -1.26 25.56 8.58
C ILE A 106 -2.62 26.27 8.41
N CYS A 107 -3.53 25.67 7.64
CA CYS A 107 -4.86 26.21 7.42
C CYS A 107 -5.67 26.35 8.72
N GLU A 108 -5.51 25.44 9.68
CA GLU A 108 -6.16 25.52 10.98
C GLU A 108 -5.64 26.67 11.85
N GLU A 109 -4.40 27.08 11.66
CA GLU A 109 -3.73 28.08 12.49
C GLU A 109 -3.87 29.52 11.97
N VAL A 110 -4.25 29.74 10.70
CA VAL A 110 -4.29 31.08 10.10
C VAL A 110 -5.69 31.69 10.09
N GLN A 111 -5.73 33.03 10.14
CA GLN A 111 -7.00 33.77 10.09
C GLN A 111 -7.54 33.84 8.66
N PRO A 112 -8.88 33.74 8.48
CA PRO A 112 -9.51 33.74 7.16
C PRO A 112 -9.15 34.94 6.26
N ARG A 113 -8.91 36.12 6.84
CA ARG A 113 -8.62 37.37 6.09
C ARG A 113 -7.27 37.31 5.37
N THR A 114 -6.29 36.61 5.95
CA THR A 114 -4.92 36.55 5.41
C THR A 114 -4.54 35.12 5.00
N PHE A 115 -5.54 34.28 4.84
CA PHE A 115 -5.39 32.84 4.67
C PHE A 115 -4.40 32.48 3.55
N ALA A 116 -4.61 32.95 2.33
CA ALA A 116 -3.77 32.58 1.20
C ALA A 116 -2.32 33.04 1.38
N MET A 117 -2.10 34.28 1.77
CA MET A 117 -0.77 34.83 1.99
C MET A 117 -0.04 34.11 3.12
N SER A 118 -0.71 33.90 4.24
CA SER A 118 -0.13 33.23 5.40
C SER A 118 0.24 31.77 5.12
N VAL A 119 -0.58 31.06 4.36
CA VAL A 119 -0.30 29.68 3.97
C VAL A 119 0.94 29.62 3.07
N PHE A 120 1.02 30.47 2.06
CA PHE A 120 2.18 30.51 1.17
C PHE A 120 3.47 30.89 1.90
N GLU A 121 3.43 31.89 2.76
CA GLU A 121 4.59 32.29 3.56
C GLU A 121 5.11 31.16 4.44
N ARG A 122 4.22 30.42 5.11
CA ARG A 122 4.61 29.30 5.97
C ARG A 122 5.14 28.11 5.17
N LEU A 123 4.59 27.86 3.98
CA LEU A 123 5.08 26.80 3.10
C LEU A 123 6.48 27.12 2.58
N GLU A 124 6.77 28.36 2.23
CA GLU A 124 8.11 28.79 1.84
C GLU A 124 9.13 28.62 2.97
N LEU A 125 8.75 28.95 4.20
CA LEU A 125 9.61 28.79 5.37
C LEU A 125 9.84 27.34 5.76
N SER A 126 8.91 26.44 5.46
CA SER A 126 9.01 25.02 5.82
C SER A 126 9.66 24.16 4.72
N ASP A 127 9.93 24.74 3.53
CA ASP A 127 10.54 24.04 2.42
C ASP A 127 12.06 23.88 2.71
N PRO A 128 12.57 22.63 2.91
CA PRO A 128 13.99 22.40 3.14
C PRO A 128 14.74 22.56 1.81
N GLN A 129 15.56 23.55 1.71
CA GLN A 129 16.46 23.69 0.58
C GLN A 129 17.68 22.78 0.72
#